data_8d9726a1c9a1f71e8901526a81904d44
#
_entry.id   8d9726a1c9a1f71e8901526a81904d44
#
_cell.length_a   1.000
_cell.length_b   1.000
_cell.length_c   1.000
_cell.angle_alpha   90.00
_cell.angle_beta   90.00
_cell.angle_gamma   90.00
#
_symmetry.space_group_name_H-M   'P 1'
#
loop_
_entity.id
_entity.type
_entity.pdbx_description
1 polymer ?
#
loop_
_entity_poly.entity_id
_entity_poly.type
_entity_poly.pdbx_seq_one_letter_code
_entity_poly.pdbx_strand_id
1 'polypeptide(L)'
;SASLVGSEMCIRDSLTIKEYDSRRNRYLLDFPNNEVKKGFLTMVAANYFKPQEFEVSNWIVDAVILLEEGETTAFCSALTSFLADIPYDSHGSIKTVEATEKHFQYTFYLILRLLGVYCLLHVEKTQSRGRVDCVLETKDYVYIFEFKLDGTAAEALQQIEDKEYATPYQTDTRKVTAIGVSFSSETMTVEEWEEKTL
;
A
#
# COMPACT_ATOMS: atom_id res chain seq x y z
N SER A 1 -5.08 -3.45 31.85
CA SER A 1 -3.60 -3.28 32.01
C SER A 1 -2.78 -4.47 31.47
N ALA A 2 -3.37 -5.65 31.26
CA ALA A 2 -2.67 -6.81 30.71
C ALA A 2 -2.41 -6.76 29.17
N SER A 3 -3.22 -6.00 28.43
CA SER A 3 -3.13 -5.86 26.98
C SER A 3 -1.93 -5.01 26.51
N LEU A 4 -1.54 -4.01 27.30
CA LEU A 4 -0.40 -3.14 26.95
C LEU A 4 0.97 -3.82 27.11
N VAL A 5 1.12 -4.70 28.10
CA VAL A 5 2.38 -5.43 28.35
C VAL A 5 2.70 -6.42 27.22
N GLY A 6 1.68 -7.05 26.62
CA GLY A 6 1.86 -7.95 25.48
C GLY A 6 2.27 -7.23 24.20
N SER A 7 1.71 -6.05 23.92
CA SER A 7 2.05 -5.27 22.73
C SER A 7 3.43 -4.62 22.81
N GLU A 8 3.85 -4.16 23.97
CA GLU A 8 5.21 -3.62 24.16
C GLU A 8 6.30 -4.69 24.02
N MET A 9 6.06 -5.92 24.50
CA MET A 9 7.01 -7.02 24.30
C MET A 9 7.11 -7.40 22.82
N CYS A 10 6.01 -7.50 22.08
CA CYS A 10 6.03 -7.77 20.64
C CYS A 10 6.81 -6.73 19.85
N ILE A 11 6.69 -5.45 20.16
CA ILE A 11 7.42 -4.37 19.48
C ILE A 11 8.92 -4.43 19.78
N ARG A 12 9.31 -4.70 21.01
CA ARG A 12 10.73 -4.79 21.43
C ARG A 12 11.51 -5.85 20.70
N ASP A 13 10.89 -7.02 20.48
CA ASP A 13 11.54 -8.20 19.89
C ASP A 13 11.43 -8.23 18.36
N SER A 14 10.64 -7.31 17.77
CA SER A 14 10.35 -7.29 16.33
C SER A 14 11.31 -6.44 15.51
N LEU A 15 12.16 -5.63 16.14
CA LEU A 15 13.05 -4.70 15.43
C LEU A 15 14.51 -4.92 15.82
N THR A 16 15.39 -4.81 14.81
CA THR A 16 16.85 -4.84 14.97
C THR A 16 17.46 -3.50 14.55
N ILE A 17 18.64 -3.20 15.08
CA ILE A 17 19.41 -2.02 14.66
C ILE A 17 20.05 -2.35 13.31
N LYS A 18 19.62 -1.63 12.26
CA LYS A 18 20.19 -1.71 10.92
C LYS A 18 21.41 -0.81 10.76
N GLU A 19 21.35 0.38 11.35
CA GLU A 19 22.41 1.38 11.25
C GLU A 19 22.41 2.28 12.49
N TYR A 20 23.61 2.76 12.86
CA TYR A 20 23.79 3.73 13.93
C TYR A 20 24.52 4.97 13.43
N ASP A 21 23.85 6.12 13.45
CA ASP A 21 24.45 7.42 13.18
C ASP A 21 25.03 8.01 14.50
N SER A 22 26.32 7.84 14.69
CA SER A 22 27.02 8.32 15.89
C SER A 22 27.06 9.85 16.03
N ARG A 23 26.94 10.59 14.91
CA ARG A 23 26.96 12.06 14.93
C ARG A 23 25.67 12.64 15.49
N ARG A 24 24.53 11.95 15.22
CA ARG A 24 23.19 12.39 15.65
C ARG A 24 22.63 11.55 16.79
N ASN A 25 23.37 10.56 17.26
CA ASN A 25 22.93 9.57 18.26
C ASN A 25 21.56 8.95 17.90
N ARG A 26 21.43 8.49 16.66
CA ARG A 26 20.19 7.90 16.13
C ARG A 26 20.43 6.49 15.64
N TYR A 27 19.43 5.64 15.83
CA TYR A 27 19.40 4.27 15.34
C TYR A 27 18.37 4.16 14.23
N LEU A 28 18.77 3.59 13.10
CA LEU A 28 17.84 3.10 12.09
C LEU A 28 17.44 1.68 12.48
N LEU A 29 16.16 1.46 12.69
CA LEU A 29 15.61 0.15 13.04
C LEU A 29 14.95 -0.47 11.79
N ASP A 30 15.04 -1.79 11.69
CA ASP A 30 14.38 -2.56 10.64
C ASP A 30 13.95 -3.92 11.19
N PHE A 31 13.10 -4.63 10.47
CA PHE A 31 12.72 -5.99 10.81
C PHE A 31 13.88 -6.96 10.55
N PRO A 32 14.12 -7.95 11.42
CA PRO A 32 15.21 -8.91 11.24
C PRO A 32 15.05 -9.78 9.99
N ASN A 33 13.82 -10.06 9.60
CA ASN A 33 13.48 -10.86 8.41
C ASN A 33 12.04 -10.59 7.97
N ASN A 34 11.65 -11.16 6.81
CA ASN A 34 10.32 -10.99 6.24
C ASN A 34 9.21 -11.65 7.06
N GLU A 35 9.47 -12.74 7.79
CA GLU A 35 8.47 -13.40 8.62
C GLU A 35 8.04 -12.50 9.77
N VAL A 36 9.00 -11.91 10.49
CA VAL A 36 8.72 -10.95 11.57
C VAL A 36 8.01 -9.70 11.02
N LYS A 37 8.48 -9.19 9.88
CA LYS A 37 7.83 -8.06 9.19
C LYS A 37 6.38 -8.39 8.84
N LYS A 38 6.13 -9.55 8.24
CA LYS A 38 4.79 -10.03 7.88
C LYS A 38 3.90 -10.13 9.11
N GLY A 39 4.35 -10.86 10.14
CA GLY A 39 3.58 -11.04 11.37
C GLY A 39 3.21 -9.70 12.03
N PHE A 40 4.16 -8.77 12.12
CA PHE A 40 3.91 -7.43 12.66
C PHE A 40 2.89 -6.65 11.83
N LEU A 41 3.06 -6.60 10.50
CA LEU A 41 2.14 -5.88 9.61
C LEU A 41 0.74 -6.49 9.61
N THR A 42 0.62 -7.83 9.65
CA THR A 42 -0.67 -8.53 9.73
C THR A 42 -1.37 -8.22 11.05
N MET A 43 -0.64 -8.22 12.16
CA MET A 43 -1.18 -7.84 13.47
C MET A 43 -1.69 -6.38 13.48
N VAL A 44 -0.91 -5.45 12.90
CA VAL A 44 -1.33 -4.05 12.79
C VAL A 44 -2.57 -3.93 11.91
N ALA A 45 -2.59 -4.61 10.77
CA ALA A 45 -3.73 -4.60 9.85
C ALA A 45 -4.99 -5.18 10.49
N ALA A 46 -4.92 -6.30 11.17
CA ALA A 46 -6.06 -6.89 11.88
C ALA A 46 -6.63 -5.94 12.96
N ASN A 47 -5.75 -5.25 13.69
CA ASN A 47 -6.20 -4.24 14.67
C ASN A 47 -6.78 -2.98 13.99
N TYR A 48 -6.26 -2.60 12.84
CA TYR A 48 -6.69 -1.40 12.12
C TYR A 48 -7.98 -1.64 11.34
N PHE A 49 -8.07 -2.74 10.60
CA PHE A 49 -9.24 -3.06 9.76
C PHE A 49 -10.35 -3.77 10.50
N LYS A 50 -10.08 -4.33 11.68
CA LYS A 50 -10.99 -5.18 12.47
C LYS A 50 -11.54 -6.48 11.81
N PRO A 51 -11.21 -6.83 10.56
CA PRO A 51 -11.46 -8.18 10.11
C PRO A 51 -10.56 -9.17 10.89
N GLN A 52 -10.88 -10.44 10.82
CA GLN A 52 -10.04 -11.45 11.44
C GLN A 52 -8.66 -11.47 10.76
N GLU A 53 -7.59 -11.66 11.52
CA GLU A 53 -6.20 -11.69 11.01
C GLU A 53 -6.04 -12.65 9.82
N PHE A 54 -6.75 -13.77 9.86
CA PHE A 54 -6.76 -14.78 8.78
C PHE A 54 -7.34 -14.24 7.46
N GLU A 55 -8.39 -13.42 7.51
CA GLU A 55 -9.03 -12.84 6.33
C GLU A 55 -8.11 -11.85 5.61
N VAL A 56 -7.42 -10.99 6.36
CA VAL A 56 -6.43 -10.06 5.81
C VAL A 56 -5.28 -10.82 5.15
N SER A 57 -4.76 -11.86 5.81
CA SER A 57 -3.64 -12.64 5.30
C SER A 57 -3.99 -13.36 3.99
N ASN A 58 -5.18 -13.94 3.90
CA ASN A 58 -5.64 -14.62 2.67
C ASN A 58 -5.83 -13.61 1.55
N TRP A 59 -6.52 -12.50 1.82
CA TRP A 59 -6.74 -11.46 0.83
C TRP A 59 -5.41 -10.95 0.23
N ILE A 60 -4.39 -10.73 1.06
CA ILE A 60 -3.06 -10.28 0.58
C ILE A 60 -2.42 -11.32 -0.35
N VAL A 61 -2.51 -12.60 -0.01
CA VAL A 61 -1.96 -13.67 -0.86
C VAL A 61 -2.68 -13.72 -2.21
N ASP A 62 -4.01 -13.68 -2.19
CA ASP A 62 -4.83 -13.68 -3.40
C ASP A 62 -4.55 -12.44 -4.27
N ALA A 63 -4.44 -11.27 -3.65
CA ALA A 63 -4.09 -10.02 -4.34
C ALA A 63 -2.71 -10.09 -5.01
N VAL A 64 -1.72 -10.69 -4.35
CA VAL A 64 -0.38 -10.90 -4.94
C VAL A 64 -0.45 -11.83 -6.14
N ILE A 65 -1.19 -12.94 -6.05
CA ILE A 65 -1.36 -13.88 -7.16
C ILE A 65 -1.97 -13.17 -8.37
N LEU A 66 -3.02 -12.37 -8.19
CA LEU A 66 -3.64 -11.59 -9.26
C LEU A 66 -2.63 -10.64 -9.93
N LEU A 67 -1.77 -9.99 -9.15
CA LEU A 67 -0.72 -9.11 -9.69
C LEU A 67 0.41 -9.89 -10.39
N GLU A 68 0.74 -11.08 -9.93
CA GLU A 68 1.73 -11.96 -10.58
C GLU A 68 1.22 -12.55 -11.90
N GLU A 69 -0.10 -12.73 -12.03
CA GLU A 69 -0.79 -13.21 -13.22
C GLU A 69 -1.17 -12.10 -14.21
N GLY A 70 -1.04 -10.84 -13.82
CA GLY A 70 -1.38 -9.69 -14.66
C GLY A 70 -2.86 -9.34 -14.68
N GLU A 71 -3.63 -9.88 -13.73
CA GLU A 71 -5.09 -9.73 -13.62
C GLU A 71 -5.46 -8.43 -12.87
N THR A 72 -5.09 -7.28 -13.44
CA THR A 72 -5.26 -5.96 -12.83
C THR A 72 -6.72 -5.62 -12.54
N THR A 73 -7.63 -5.95 -13.44
CA THR A 73 -9.09 -5.74 -13.24
C THR A 73 -9.60 -6.51 -12.03
N ALA A 74 -9.19 -7.78 -11.90
CA ALA A 74 -9.58 -8.61 -10.74
C ALA A 74 -8.96 -8.08 -9.45
N PHE A 75 -7.70 -7.63 -9.50
CA PHE A 75 -7.03 -6.98 -8.36
C PHE A 75 -7.76 -5.72 -7.89
N CYS A 76 -8.08 -4.79 -8.81
CA CYS A 76 -8.81 -3.57 -8.48
C CYS A 76 -10.21 -3.85 -7.92
N SER A 77 -10.90 -4.85 -8.46
CA SER A 77 -12.20 -5.28 -7.94
C SER A 77 -12.09 -5.88 -6.54
N ALA A 78 -11.06 -6.70 -6.29
CA ALA A 78 -10.78 -7.28 -4.97
C ALA A 78 -10.42 -6.18 -3.95
N LEU A 79 -9.63 -5.18 -4.37
CA LEU A 79 -9.28 -4.01 -3.55
C LEU A 79 -10.52 -3.20 -3.18
N THR A 80 -11.41 -2.94 -4.14
CA THR A 80 -12.68 -2.24 -3.91
C THR A 80 -13.54 -2.98 -2.89
N SER A 81 -13.69 -4.30 -3.05
CA SER A 81 -14.47 -5.13 -2.13
C SER A 81 -13.87 -5.15 -0.73
N PHE A 82 -12.55 -5.25 -0.63
CA PHE A 82 -11.85 -5.25 0.65
C PHE A 82 -12.04 -3.92 1.39
N LEU A 83 -11.91 -2.79 0.70
CA LEU A 83 -12.09 -1.47 1.29
C LEU A 83 -13.54 -1.24 1.73
N ALA A 84 -14.51 -1.74 0.96
CA ALA A 84 -15.94 -1.62 1.29
C ALA A 84 -16.34 -2.43 2.53
N ASP A 85 -15.59 -3.47 2.89
CA ASP A 85 -15.84 -4.28 4.10
C ASP A 85 -15.22 -3.70 5.38
N ILE A 86 -14.40 -2.64 5.26
CA ILE A 86 -13.79 -1.98 6.42
C ILE A 86 -14.86 -1.15 7.14
N PRO A 87 -15.18 -1.45 8.43
CA PRO A 87 -16.22 -0.71 9.14
C PRO A 87 -15.87 0.77 9.31
N TYR A 88 -16.74 1.65 8.87
CA TYR A 88 -16.60 3.12 8.99
C TYR A 88 -16.34 3.60 10.43
N ASP A 89 -16.99 2.97 11.42
CA ASP A 89 -16.88 3.32 12.85
C ASP A 89 -15.57 2.86 13.53
N SER A 90 -14.66 2.25 12.79
CA SER A 90 -13.45 1.67 13.35
C SER A 90 -12.53 2.67 14.05
N HIS A 91 -12.63 3.96 13.73
CA HIS A 91 -11.66 4.97 14.15
C HIS A 91 -12.24 6.20 14.87
N GLY A 92 -13.44 6.08 15.46
CA GLY A 92 -14.05 7.22 16.15
C GLY A 92 -14.45 8.32 15.15
N SER A 93 -15.23 9.29 15.60
CA SER A 93 -15.84 10.33 14.77
C SER A 93 -14.83 11.07 13.88
N ILE A 94 -14.57 10.54 12.67
CA ILE A 94 -13.86 11.28 11.60
C ILE A 94 -14.84 12.37 11.15
N LYS A 95 -14.60 13.60 11.59
CA LYS A 95 -15.53 14.72 11.38
C LYS A 95 -14.98 15.79 10.41
N THR A 96 -13.79 15.61 9.88
CA THR A 96 -13.15 16.60 8.99
C THR A 96 -12.64 15.93 7.72
N VAL A 97 -12.68 16.66 6.60
CA VAL A 97 -12.12 16.22 5.30
C VAL A 97 -10.65 15.81 5.45
N GLU A 98 -9.85 16.56 6.20
CA GLU A 98 -8.44 16.25 6.45
C GLU A 98 -8.26 14.92 7.21
N ALA A 99 -9.14 14.59 8.16
CA ALA A 99 -9.09 13.32 8.87
C ALA A 99 -9.47 12.14 7.97
N THR A 100 -10.40 12.35 7.03
CA THR A 100 -10.80 11.37 6.02
C THR A 100 -9.66 11.08 5.05
N GLU A 101 -9.01 12.12 4.53
CA GLU A 101 -7.86 11.98 3.64
C GLU A 101 -6.72 11.20 4.31
N LYS A 102 -6.37 11.55 5.55
CA LYS A 102 -5.36 10.82 6.31
C LYS A 102 -5.74 9.36 6.56
N HIS A 103 -7.01 9.08 6.81
CA HIS A 103 -7.49 7.71 6.98
C HIS A 103 -7.25 6.88 5.72
N PHE A 104 -7.59 7.41 4.53
CA PHE A 104 -7.30 6.75 3.26
C PHE A 104 -5.81 6.52 3.06
N GLN A 105 -5.00 7.55 3.27
CA GLN A 105 -3.55 7.45 3.13
C GLN A 105 -2.98 6.34 4.02
N TYR A 106 -3.39 6.25 5.29
CA TYR A 106 -2.92 5.20 6.21
C TYR A 106 -3.43 3.82 5.83
N THR A 107 -4.71 3.68 5.49
CA THR A 107 -5.33 2.43 5.06
C THR A 107 -4.59 1.86 3.85
N PHE A 108 -4.43 2.69 2.82
CA PHE A 108 -3.78 2.31 1.60
C PHE A 108 -2.29 2.01 1.79
N TYR A 109 -1.60 2.86 2.53
CA TYR A 109 -0.20 2.63 2.90
C TYR A 109 0.01 1.28 3.59
N LEU A 110 -0.88 0.91 4.51
CA LEU A 110 -0.82 -0.37 5.21
C LEU A 110 -1.03 -1.55 4.26
N ILE A 111 -2.01 -1.47 3.36
CA ILE A 111 -2.25 -2.47 2.31
C ILE A 111 -1.00 -2.62 1.43
N LEU A 112 -0.44 -1.53 0.94
CA LEU A 112 0.77 -1.55 0.14
C LEU A 112 1.95 -2.17 0.89
N ARG A 113 2.12 -1.87 2.18
CA ARG A 113 3.18 -2.47 3.00
C ARG A 113 3.01 -3.96 3.18
N LEU A 114 1.79 -4.46 3.27
CA LEU A 114 1.50 -5.90 3.30
C LEU A 114 1.83 -6.57 1.95
N LEU A 115 1.43 -5.98 0.83
CA LEU A 115 1.82 -6.44 -0.51
C LEU A 115 3.35 -6.46 -0.67
N GLY A 116 4.03 -5.44 -0.16
CA GLY A 116 5.49 -5.31 -0.19
C GLY A 116 6.26 -6.35 0.65
N VAL A 117 5.59 -7.30 1.30
CA VAL A 117 6.22 -8.50 1.87
C VAL A 117 6.51 -9.55 0.79
N TYR A 118 5.69 -9.58 -0.26
CA TYR A 118 5.74 -10.58 -1.32
C TYR A 118 6.31 -10.03 -2.64
N CYS A 119 6.13 -8.74 -2.91
CA CYS A 119 6.55 -8.06 -4.12
C CYS A 119 7.57 -6.97 -3.80
N LEU A 120 8.38 -6.56 -4.78
CA LEU A 120 9.20 -5.37 -4.64
C LEU A 120 8.30 -4.14 -4.73
N LEU A 121 8.22 -3.39 -3.66
CA LEU A 121 7.34 -2.24 -3.53
C LEU A 121 8.12 -0.96 -3.25
N HIS A 122 7.85 0.07 -4.03
CA HIS A 122 8.29 1.43 -3.80
C HIS A 122 7.08 2.33 -3.58
N VAL A 123 6.94 2.88 -2.38
CA VAL A 123 5.90 3.87 -2.06
C VAL A 123 6.55 5.25 -2.03
N GLU A 124 5.87 6.26 -2.60
CA GLU A 124 6.36 7.63 -2.71
C GLU A 124 7.77 7.71 -3.34
N LYS A 125 8.00 6.94 -4.40
CA LYS A 125 9.29 6.85 -5.07
C LYS A 125 9.62 8.16 -5.77
N THR A 126 10.67 8.84 -5.30
CA THR A 126 11.17 10.05 -5.97
C THR A 126 11.87 9.68 -7.27
N GLN A 127 11.49 10.35 -8.35
CA GLN A 127 12.10 10.26 -9.67
C GLN A 127 12.52 11.65 -10.16
N SER A 128 13.17 11.73 -11.33
CA SER A 128 13.69 13.00 -11.87
C SER A 128 12.62 14.07 -12.11
N ARG A 129 11.38 13.68 -12.39
CA ARG A 129 10.28 14.57 -12.73
C ARG A 129 9.18 14.67 -11.67
N GLY A 130 9.36 14.04 -10.53
CA GLY A 130 8.40 14.09 -9.43
C GLY A 130 8.46 12.88 -8.51
N ARG A 131 7.38 12.64 -7.81
CA ARG A 131 7.23 11.52 -6.89
C ARG A 131 6.02 10.71 -7.33
N VAL A 132 6.25 9.46 -7.73
CA VAL A 132 5.19 8.50 -8.02
C VAL A 132 4.66 7.92 -6.71
N ASP A 133 3.35 7.75 -6.60
CA ASP A 133 2.73 7.29 -5.37
C ASP A 133 3.14 5.85 -5.04
N CYS A 134 3.06 4.94 -6.02
CA CYS A 134 3.45 3.56 -5.82
C CYS A 134 3.98 2.92 -7.10
N VAL A 135 5.07 2.15 -6.97
CA VAL A 135 5.50 1.20 -8.00
C VAL A 135 5.61 -0.18 -7.35
N LEU A 136 4.94 -1.15 -7.93
CA LEU A 136 4.95 -2.54 -7.52
C LEU A 136 5.54 -3.39 -8.63
N GLU A 137 6.53 -4.21 -8.29
CA GLU A 137 7.27 -5.02 -9.23
C GLU A 137 7.13 -6.49 -8.86
N THR A 138 6.63 -7.28 -9.80
CA THR A 138 6.63 -8.75 -9.74
C THR A 138 7.72 -9.30 -10.65
N LYS A 139 7.74 -10.61 -10.82
CA LYS A 139 8.69 -11.26 -11.72
C LYS A 139 8.51 -10.83 -13.18
N ASP A 140 7.24 -10.74 -13.63
CA ASP A 140 6.89 -10.56 -15.04
C ASP A 140 6.16 -9.23 -15.33
N TYR A 141 5.85 -8.44 -14.29
CA TYR A 141 5.09 -7.20 -14.40
C TYR A 141 5.69 -6.08 -13.56
N VAL A 142 5.51 -4.84 -14.05
CA VAL A 142 5.73 -3.59 -13.31
C VAL A 142 4.45 -2.79 -13.33
N TYR A 143 3.94 -2.44 -12.17
CA TYR A 143 2.73 -1.64 -12.01
C TYR A 143 3.08 -0.27 -11.44
N ILE A 144 2.66 0.79 -12.12
CA ILE A 144 2.85 2.17 -11.71
C ILE A 144 1.48 2.71 -11.33
N PHE A 145 1.27 2.94 -10.04
CA PHE A 145 0.02 3.46 -9.51
C PHE A 145 0.12 4.94 -9.18
N GLU A 146 -0.91 5.66 -9.53
CA GLU A 146 -1.18 7.03 -9.08
C GLU A 146 -2.60 7.10 -8.54
N PHE A 147 -2.79 7.82 -7.42
CA PHE A 147 -4.03 7.84 -6.68
C PHE A 147 -4.60 9.24 -6.62
N LYS A 148 -5.92 9.35 -6.75
CA LYS A 148 -6.67 10.58 -6.54
C LYS A 148 -7.74 10.36 -5.48
N LEU A 149 -7.91 11.33 -4.60
CA LEU A 149 -9.06 11.41 -3.70
C LEU A 149 -10.02 12.45 -4.27
N ASP A 150 -11.27 12.01 -4.53
CA ASP A 150 -12.33 12.84 -5.12
C ASP A 150 -11.94 13.46 -6.50
N GLY A 151 -10.99 12.82 -7.20
CA GLY A 151 -10.60 13.14 -8.57
C GLY A 151 -11.03 12.04 -9.53
N THR A 152 -10.35 11.91 -10.68
CA THR A 152 -10.66 10.86 -11.67
C THR A 152 -9.48 9.92 -11.88
N ALA A 153 -9.78 8.66 -12.29
CA ALA A 153 -8.75 7.71 -12.70
C ALA A 153 -7.99 8.20 -13.94
N ALA A 154 -8.67 8.89 -14.86
CA ALA A 154 -8.06 9.50 -16.04
C ALA A 154 -7.04 10.59 -15.67
N GLU A 155 -7.33 11.44 -14.68
CA GLU A 155 -6.39 12.45 -14.18
C GLU A 155 -5.15 11.79 -13.55
N ALA A 156 -5.33 10.66 -12.85
CA ALA A 156 -4.23 9.90 -12.28
C ALA A 156 -3.34 9.31 -13.40
N LEU A 157 -3.94 8.68 -14.42
CA LEU A 157 -3.19 8.17 -15.57
C LEU A 157 -2.46 9.29 -16.33
N GLN A 158 -3.12 10.42 -16.53
CA GLN A 158 -2.51 11.57 -17.21
C GLN A 158 -1.29 12.08 -16.42
N GLN A 159 -1.34 12.06 -15.10
CA GLN A 159 -0.20 12.45 -14.26
C GLN A 159 0.99 11.51 -14.45
N ILE A 160 0.76 10.17 -14.55
CA ILE A 160 1.84 9.20 -14.84
C ILE A 160 2.52 9.52 -16.16
N GLU A 161 1.75 9.89 -17.19
CA GLU A 161 2.27 10.26 -18.52
C GLU A 161 3.03 11.59 -18.48
N ASP A 162 2.42 12.65 -17.95
CA ASP A 162 3.00 14.00 -17.90
C ASP A 162 4.30 14.04 -17.10
N LYS A 163 4.40 13.25 -16.04
CA LYS A 163 5.59 13.11 -15.20
C LYS A 163 6.56 12.05 -15.70
N GLU A 164 6.21 11.34 -16.78
CA GLU A 164 7.03 10.28 -17.39
C GLU A 164 7.53 9.26 -16.35
N TYR A 165 6.66 8.84 -15.44
CA TYR A 165 7.02 7.90 -14.36
C TYR A 165 7.42 6.52 -14.87
N ALA A 166 7.06 6.17 -16.10
CA ALA A 166 7.47 4.93 -16.76
C ALA A 166 8.87 4.98 -17.37
N THR A 167 9.50 6.16 -17.48
CA THR A 167 10.84 6.30 -18.13
C THR A 167 11.90 5.34 -17.58
N PRO A 168 12.01 5.08 -16.26
CA PRO A 168 12.99 4.13 -15.73
C PRO A 168 12.77 2.68 -16.20
N TYR A 169 11.60 2.37 -16.74
CA TYR A 169 11.18 1.02 -17.14
C TYR A 169 11.11 0.84 -18.67
N GLN A 170 11.52 1.84 -19.49
CA GLN A 170 11.47 1.77 -20.96
C GLN A 170 12.31 0.62 -21.56
N THR A 171 13.34 0.17 -20.86
CA THR A 171 14.18 -0.95 -21.28
C THR A 171 13.89 -2.23 -20.49
N ASP A 172 12.88 -2.21 -19.64
CA ASP A 172 12.46 -3.38 -18.87
C ASP A 172 11.84 -4.42 -19.82
N THR A 173 12.12 -5.68 -19.59
CA THR A 173 11.55 -6.78 -20.39
C THR A 173 10.20 -7.24 -19.88
N ARG A 174 9.82 -6.79 -18.69
CA ARG A 174 8.52 -7.08 -18.07
C ARG A 174 7.44 -6.20 -18.70
N LYS A 175 6.19 -6.65 -18.57
CA LYS A 175 5.06 -5.84 -18.98
C LYS A 175 4.87 -4.68 -17.97
N VAL A 176 4.94 -3.45 -18.47
CA VAL A 176 4.75 -2.23 -17.67
C VAL A 176 3.32 -1.75 -17.84
N THR A 177 2.60 -1.57 -16.75
CA THR A 177 1.21 -1.09 -16.75
C THR A 177 1.07 0.11 -15.82
N ALA A 178 0.55 1.21 -16.35
CA ALA A 178 0.11 2.36 -15.57
C ALA A 178 -1.33 2.13 -15.09
N ILE A 179 -1.61 2.46 -13.83
CA ILE A 179 -2.92 2.30 -13.21
C ILE A 179 -3.25 3.58 -12.45
N GLY A 180 -4.27 4.29 -12.94
CA GLY A 180 -4.88 5.42 -12.23
C GLY A 180 -6.04 4.92 -11.38
N VAL A 181 -6.10 5.33 -10.13
CA VAL A 181 -7.15 4.93 -9.19
C VAL A 181 -7.75 6.16 -8.53
N SER A 182 -9.06 6.28 -8.57
CA SER A 182 -9.83 7.29 -7.83
C SER A 182 -10.49 6.68 -6.60
N PHE A 183 -10.33 7.35 -5.47
CA PHE A 183 -11.03 7.04 -4.21
C PHE A 183 -12.09 8.12 -3.95
N SER A 184 -13.23 7.69 -3.41
CA SER A 184 -14.26 8.61 -2.94
C SER A 184 -14.17 8.80 -1.42
N SER A 185 -14.13 10.06 -0.98
CA SER A 185 -14.21 10.41 0.44
C SER A 185 -15.62 10.19 1.02
N GLU A 186 -16.63 10.07 0.16
CA GLU A 186 -18.02 9.81 0.57
C GLU A 186 -18.27 8.33 0.84
N THR A 187 -17.85 7.45 -0.09
CA THR A 187 -18.06 6.00 0.01
C THR A 187 -16.94 5.26 0.73
N MET A 188 -15.81 5.92 0.97
CA MET A 188 -14.62 5.37 1.61
C MET A 188 -14.04 4.14 0.87
N THR A 189 -14.19 4.10 -0.46
CA THR A 189 -13.70 3.00 -1.29
C THR A 189 -13.19 3.49 -2.66
N VAL A 190 -12.70 2.57 -3.48
CA VAL A 190 -12.37 2.86 -4.90
C VAL A 190 -13.66 3.17 -5.64
N GLU A 191 -13.70 4.29 -6.33
CA GLU A 191 -14.81 4.71 -7.18
C GLU A 191 -14.61 4.25 -8.62
N GLU A 192 -13.40 4.47 -9.15
CA GLU A 192 -13.04 4.04 -10.49
C GLU A 192 -11.54 3.76 -10.61
N TRP A 193 -11.17 2.99 -11.62
CA TRP A 193 -9.78 2.84 -12.04
C TRP A 193 -9.70 2.76 -13.56
N GLU A 194 -8.56 3.16 -14.09
CA GLU A 194 -8.20 2.99 -15.49
C GLU A 194 -6.78 2.44 -15.59
N GLU A 195 -6.51 1.65 -16.62
CA GLU A 195 -5.19 1.11 -16.87
C GLU A 195 -4.74 1.33 -18.31
N LYS A 196 -3.42 1.41 -18.47
CA LYS A 196 -2.76 1.52 -19.77
C LYS A 196 -1.46 0.71 -19.77
N THR A 197 -1.34 -0.22 -20.71
CA THR A 197 -0.05 -0.88 -20.98
C THR A 197 0.88 0.11 -21.69
N LEU A 198 2.12 0.22 -21.23
CA LEU A 198 3.13 1.18 -21.69
C LEU A 198 4.25 0.47 -22.49
#